data_d9946fac37614e1ee1de36f631aa757c
#
_entry.id   d9946fac37614e1ee1de36f631aa757c
#
_cell.length_a   1.000
_cell.length_b   1.000
_cell.length_c   1.000
_cell.angle_alpha   90.00
_cell.angle_beta   90.00
_cell.angle_gamma   90.00
#
_symmetry.space_group_name_H-M   'P 1'
#
loop_
_entity.id
_entity.type
_entity.pdbx_description
1 polymer ?
#
loop_
_entity_poly.entity_id
_entity_poly.type
_entity_poly.pdbx_seq_one_letter_code
_entity_poly.pdbx_strand_id
1 'polypeptide(L)'
;MRPSPAKLLSGINVQDAIDFVGESARLHGETTERAVSDNLKADTAEQRLKDLGIELPAPPEPFGTYVEAVQTGNLLFLTGMLPTSGREALFVGRVGAELDVQAGRKAARLAALNGLAVVRKHLGSLDKVTRVVRIGVSVATSGDVRNQPQVADGASELLQDVFGQERNPCRLVFGVASLPLGTPVEVELIFEVAGG
;
A
#
# COMPACT_ATOMS: atom_id res chain seq x y z
N MET A 1 -13.87 -36.46 47.48
CA MET A 1 -12.51 -36.23 47.99
C MET A 1 -11.55 -36.29 46.80
N ARG A 2 -10.98 -35.17 46.39
CA ARG A 2 -9.93 -35.11 45.32
C ARG A 2 -8.57 -35.29 45.99
N PRO A 3 -7.63 -36.11 45.48
CA PRO A 3 -6.32 -36.28 46.09
C PRO A 3 -5.49 -35.01 45.92
N SER A 4 -4.68 -34.70 46.93
CA SER A 4 -3.78 -33.57 47.04
C SER A 4 -2.65 -33.65 45.99
N PRO A 5 -2.21 -32.49 45.37
CA PRO A 5 -1.20 -32.46 44.32
C PRO A 5 0.25 -32.80 44.75
N ALA A 6 0.48 -33.12 46.04
CA ALA A 6 1.82 -33.37 46.59
C ALA A 6 2.36 -34.82 46.37
N LYS A 7 1.66 -35.69 45.63
CA LYS A 7 2.06 -37.11 45.47
C LYS A 7 2.55 -37.50 44.06
N LEU A 8 2.73 -36.53 43.16
CA LEU A 8 3.09 -36.80 41.75
C LEU A 8 4.57 -36.47 41.39
N LEU A 9 5.41 -36.09 42.36
CA LEU A 9 6.79 -35.66 42.08
C LEU A 9 7.89 -36.51 42.70
N SER A 10 7.63 -37.76 43.05
CA SER A 10 8.65 -38.67 43.58
C SER A 10 9.13 -39.65 42.50
N GLY A 11 9.95 -39.21 41.57
CA GLY A 11 10.55 -40.12 40.59
C GLY A 11 11.20 -39.47 39.38
N ILE A 12 11.17 -38.18 39.24
CA ILE A 12 11.83 -37.49 38.12
C ILE A 12 13.18 -36.96 38.63
N ASN A 13 14.28 -37.41 38.00
CA ASN A 13 15.59 -36.85 38.23
C ASN A 13 15.60 -35.37 37.78
N VAL A 14 16.19 -34.49 38.63
CA VAL A 14 16.28 -33.04 38.33
C VAL A 14 16.97 -32.78 37.01
N GLN A 15 17.94 -33.63 36.63
CA GLN A 15 18.67 -33.50 35.36
C GLN A 15 17.74 -33.77 34.16
N ASP A 16 16.89 -34.81 34.23
CA ASP A 16 15.91 -35.12 33.16
C ASP A 16 14.89 -34.01 32.96
N ALA A 17 14.50 -33.34 34.07
CA ALA A 17 13.61 -32.17 34.00
C ALA A 17 14.28 -30.96 33.36
N ILE A 18 15.55 -30.72 33.63
CA ILE A 18 16.33 -29.61 33.03
C ILE A 18 16.52 -29.87 31.54
N ASP A 19 16.85 -31.08 31.14
CA ASP A 19 17.07 -31.46 29.74
C ASP A 19 15.78 -31.39 28.95
N PHE A 20 14.64 -31.82 29.51
CA PHE A 20 13.32 -31.69 28.89
C PHE A 20 12.87 -30.24 28.70
N VAL A 21 13.12 -29.36 29.69
CA VAL A 21 12.82 -27.92 29.57
C VAL A 21 13.73 -27.27 28.55
N GLY A 22 15.01 -27.65 28.49
CA GLY A 22 15.98 -27.12 27.52
C GLY A 22 15.62 -27.50 26.07
N GLU A 23 15.21 -28.76 25.86
CA GLU A 23 14.81 -29.25 24.54
C GLU A 23 13.48 -28.68 24.09
N SER A 24 12.50 -28.57 25.00
CA SER A 24 11.20 -27.92 24.74
C SER A 24 11.36 -26.43 24.40
N ALA A 25 12.29 -25.73 25.08
CA ALA A 25 12.55 -24.31 24.80
C ALA A 25 13.22 -24.10 23.44
N ARG A 26 14.13 -25.00 23.03
CA ARG A 26 14.75 -24.94 21.70
C ARG A 26 13.76 -25.19 20.57
N LEU A 27 12.91 -26.20 20.69
CA LEU A 27 11.89 -26.53 19.69
C LEU A 27 10.85 -25.42 19.55
N HIS A 28 10.46 -24.77 20.64
CA HIS A 28 9.53 -23.63 20.60
C HIS A 28 10.20 -22.37 20.04
N GLY A 29 11.50 -22.13 20.33
CA GLY A 29 12.27 -21.02 19.81
C GLY A 29 12.42 -21.10 18.30
N GLU A 30 12.87 -22.23 17.77
CA GLU A 30 13.06 -22.43 16.32
C GLU A 30 11.72 -22.37 15.55
N THR A 31 10.65 -22.93 16.12
CA THR A 31 9.31 -22.86 15.49
C THR A 31 8.78 -21.45 15.47
N THR A 32 8.99 -20.67 16.55
CA THR A 32 8.53 -19.28 16.66
C THR A 32 9.34 -18.37 15.75
N GLU A 33 10.66 -18.49 15.69
CA GLU A 33 11.51 -17.70 14.79
C GLU A 33 11.22 -18.00 13.32
N ARG A 34 11.00 -19.26 12.95
CA ARG A 34 10.63 -19.64 11.59
C ARG A 34 9.24 -19.14 11.20
N ALA A 35 8.24 -19.24 12.09
CA ALA A 35 6.91 -18.70 11.86
C ALA A 35 6.91 -17.17 11.78
N VAL A 36 7.72 -16.48 12.59
CA VAL A 36 7.90 -15.02 12.51
C VAL A 36 8.63 -14.63 11.23
N SER A 37 9.66 -15.37 10.82
CA SER A 37 10.39 -15.14 9.57
C SER A 37 9.52 -15.39 8.33
N ASP A 38 8.72 -16.45 8.34
CA ASP A 38 7.80 -16.77 7.23
C ASP A 38 6.62 -15.76 7.17
N ASN A 39 6.14 -15.28 8.31
CA ASN A 39 5.11 -14.24 8.37
C ASN A 39 5.65 -12.86 7.94
N LEU A 40 6.93 -12.53 8.24
CA LEU A 40 7.59 -11.31 7.76
C LEU A 40 7.85 -11.34 6.25
N LYS A 41 8.06 -12.52 5.65
CA LYS A 41 8.17 -12.66 4.18
C LYS A 41 6.82 -12.56 3.47
N ALA A 42 5.73 -12.91 4.13
CA ALA A 42 4.38 -12.90 3.55
C ALA A 42 3.71 -11.51 3.52
N ASP A 43 4.33 -10.48 4.12
CA ASP A 43 3.68 -9.17 4.33
C ASP A 43 4.38 -8.01 3.59
N THR A 44 5.14 -8.32 2.53
CA THR A 44 5.77 -7.30 1.70
C THR A 44 4.79 -6.73 0.68
N ALA A 45 5.03 -5.50 0.19
CA ALA A 45 4.19 -4.85 -0.81
C ALA A 45 4.07 -5.67 -2.10
N GLU A 46 5.18 -6.27 -2.55
CA GLU A 46 5.19 -7.13 -3.74
C GLU A 46 4.42 -8.44 -3.53
N GLN A 47 4.48 -9.02 -2.32
CA GLN A 47 3.71 -10.21 -2.01
C GLN A 47 2.21 -9.90 -1.91
N ARG A 48 1.83 -8.78 -1.29
CA ARG A 48 0.43 -8.33 -1.21
C ARG A 48 -0.18 -8.09 -2.60
N LEU A 49 0.57 -7.49 -3.54
CA LEU A 49 0.12 -7.36 -4.93
C LEU A 49 -0.21 -8.72 -5.55
N LYS A 50 0.66 -9.71 -5.35
CA LYS A 50 0.47 -11.08 -5.82
C LYS A 50 -0.78 -11.72 -5.24
N ASP A 51 -0.92 -11.67 -3.90
CA ASP A 51 -2.00 -12.33 -3.17
C ASP A 51 -3.37 -11.73 -3.53
N LEU A 52 -3.40 -10.43 -3.83
CA LEU A 52 -4.60 -9.70 -4.25
C LEU A 52 -4.85 -9.79 -5.76
N GLY A 53 -3.96 -10.41 -6.54
CA GLY A 53 -4.06 -10.48 -7.99
C GLY A 53 -3.98 -9.10 -8.65
N ILE A 54 -3.25 -8.15 -8.05
CA ILE A 54 -3.11 -6.79 -8.58
C ILE A 54 -1.89 -6.74 -9.49
N GLU A 55 -2.14 -6.54 -10.78
CA GLU A 55 -1.11 -6.29 -11.79
C GLU A 55 -0.92 -4.78 -11.96
N LEU A 56 0.34 -4.31 -11.86
CA LEU A 56 0.66 -2.92 -12.14
C LEU A 56 0.75 -2.72 -13.66
N PRO A 57 0.19 -1.61 -14.18
CA PRO A 57 0.33 -1.26 -15.58
C PRO A 57 1.79 -0.94 -15.95
N ALA A 58 2.07 -0.80 -17.24
CA ALA A 58 3.31 -0.17 -17.67
C ALA A 58 3.36 1.26 -17.13
N PRO A 59 4.51 1.72 -16.56
CA PRO A 59 4.62 3.08 -16.06
C PRO A 59 4.29 4.09 -17.16
N PRO A 60 3.47 5.12 -16.88
CA PRO A 60 3.16 6.15 -17.86
C PRO A 60 4.42 6.95 -18.22
N GLU A 61 4.45 7.46 -19.46
CA GLU A 61 5.47 8.40 -19.90
C GLU A 61 5.03 9.85 -19.63
N PRO A 62 5.97 10.78 -19.37
CA PRO A 62 5.65 12.18 -19.22
C PRO A 62 4.92 12.76 -20.45
N PHE A 63 3.91 13.58 -20.21
CA PHE A 63 3.19 14.28 -21.27
C PHE A 63 3.87 15.58 -21.71
N GLY A 64 4.92 16.00 -21.00
CA GLY A 64 5.63 17.26 -21.23
C GLY A 64 7.08 17.21 -20.77
N THR A 65 7.68 18.39 -20.58
CA THR A 65 9.09 18.54 -20.18
C THR A 65 9.21 18.48 -18.66
N TYR A 66 9.11 17.28 -18.11
CA TYR A 66 9.25 16.96 -16.67
C TYR A 66 9.65 15.50 -16.50
N VAL A 67 9.95 15.08 -15.26
CA VAL A 67 10.25 13.69 -14.90
C VAL A 67 9.11 13.11 -14.04
N GLU A 68 8.92 11.80 -14.10
CA GLU A 68 7.83 11.14 -13.38
C GLU A 68 8.06 11.11 -11.86
N ALA A 69 9.33 11.11 -11.43
CA ALA A 69 9.69 11.03 -10.01
C ALA A 69 10.99 11.78 -9.73
N VAL A 70 11.09 12.34 -8.51
CA VAL A 70 12.30 12.95 -7.97
C VAL A 70 12.52 12.41 -6.58
N GLN A 71 13.71 11.86 -6.33
CA GLN A 71 14.13 11.44 -4.99
C GLN A 71 15.08 12.46 -4.38
N THR A 72 14.83 12.83 -3.12
CA THR A 72 15.73 13.65 -2.31
C THR A 72 15.85 13.04 -0.90
N GLY A 73 17.07 12.62 -0.54
CA GLY A 73 17.26 11.82 0.66
C GLY A 73 16.44 10.53 0.60
N ASN A 74 15.63 10.30 1.61
CA ASN A 74 14.71 9.17 1.69
C ASN A 74 13.27 9.49 1.22
N LEU A 75 13.02 10.66 0.61
CA LEU A 75 11.72 11.02 0.08
C LEU A 75 11.68 10.92 -1.44
N LEU A 76 10.66 10.22 -1.94
CA LEU A 76 10.36 10.08 -3.36
C LEU A 76 9.05 10.82 -3.67
N PHE A 77 9.15 11.85 -4.51
CA PHE A 77 8.04 12.65 -4.98
C PHE A 77 7.65 12.19 -6.38
N LEU A 78 6.37 11.95 -6.60
CA LEU A 78 5.85 11.71 -7.95
C LEU A 78 5.20 12.97 -8.50
N THR A 79 5.25 13.10 -9.84
CA THR A 79 4.39 14.05 -10.57
C THR A 79 2.93 13.63 -10.43
N GLY A 80 1.98 14.50 -10.83
CA GLY A 80 0.56 14.16 -10.86
C GLY A 80 0.29 12.95 -11.75
N MET A 81 -0.35 11.93 -11.20
CA MET A 81 -0.70 10.68 -11.89
C MET A 81 -2.13 10.76 -12.39
N LEU A 82 -2.33 10.50 -13.68
CA LEU A 82 -3.62 10.48 -14.34
C LEU A 82 -4.11 9.03 -14.56
N PRO A 83 -5.43 8.81 -14.69
CA PRO A 83 -6.00 7.50 -15.00
C PRO A 83 -5.87 7.16 -16.48
N THR A 84 -4.63 6.90 -16.93
CA THR A 84 -4.26 6.66 -18.33
C THR A 84 -3.75 5.25 -18.56
N SER A 85 -3.83 4.79 -19.80
CA SER A 85 -3.06 3.67 -20.34
C SER A 85 -2.13 4.21 -21.43
N GLY A 86 -0.82 4.16 -21.18
CA GLY A 86 0.13 4.90 -21.99
C GLY A 86 -0.22 6.39 -22.00
N ARG A 87 -0.50 6.95 -23.18
CA ARG A 87 -0.85 8.36 -23.36
C ARG A 87 -2.36 8.61 -23.50
N GLU A 88 -3.20 7.58 -23.38
CA GLU A 88 -4.65 7.67 -23.55
C GLU A 88 -5.35 7.76 -22.18
N ALA A 89 -6.23 8.76 -22.00
CA ALA A 89 -7.09 8.86 -20.83
C ALA A 89 -8.21 7.79 -20.91
N LEU A 90 -8.30 6.90 -19.93
CA LEU A 90 -9.35 5.87 -19.88
C LEU A 90 -10.64 6.36 -19.21
N PHE A 91 -10.59 7.51 -18.54
CA PHE A 91 -11.74 8.18 -17.95
C PHE A 91 -11.68 9.66 -18.35
N VAL A 92 -12.75 10.15 -18.97
CA VAL A 92 -12.89 11.54 -19.40
C VAL A 92 -14.22 12.08 -18.92
N GLY A 93 -14.21 13.31 -18.39
CA GLY A 93 -15.40 13.97 -17.85
C GLY A 93 -15.26 14.37 -16.39
N ARG A 94 -16.28 15.03 -15.84
CA ARG A 94 -16.31 15.54 -14.47
C ARG A 94 -17.26 14.72 -13.62
N VAL A 95 -16.88 14.50 -12.37
CA VAL A 95 -17.76 13.85 -11.40
C VAL A 95 -18.95 14.77 -11.08
N GLY A 96 -20.15 14.22 -11.15
CA GLY A 96 -21.40 14.95 -10.99
C GLY A 96 -21.99 15.49 -12.29
N ALA A 97 -21.36 15.20 -13.44
CA ALA A 97 -21.89 15.47 -14.78
C ALA A 97 -21.76 14.21 -15.66
N GLU A 98 -20.65 14.09 -16.39
CA GLU A 98 -20.40 12.98 -17.30
C GLU A 98 -20.11 11.66 -16.57
N LEU A 99 -19.60 11.74 -15.34
CA LEU A 99 -19.20 10.59 -14.53
C LEU A 99 -19.87 10.61 -13.16
N ASP A 100 -20.18 9.42 -12.65
CA ASP A 100 -20.62 9.24 -11.27
C ASP A 100 -19.41 9.07 -10.30
N VAL A 101 -19.71 9.01 -9.01
CA VAL A 101 -18.71 8.82 -7.94
C VAL A 101 -17.95 7.50 -8.10
N GLN A 102 -18.63 6.45 -8.57
CA GLN A 102 -17.99 5.13 -8.73
C GLN A 102 -17.00 5.11 -9.90
N ALA A 103 -17.31 5.79 -10.99
CA ALA A 103 -16.39 5.99 -12.11
C ALA A 103 -15.17 6.82 -11.67
N GLY A 104 -15.40 7.90 -10.90
CA GLY A 104 -14.33 8.70 -10.29
C GLY A 104 -13.44 7.87 -9.36
N ARG A 105 -14.03 7.01 -8.54
CA ARG A 105 -13.30 6.09 -7.65
C ARG A 105 -12.41 5.10 -8.42
N LYS A 106 -12.93 4.52 -9.52
CA LYS A 106 -12.14 3.65 -10.39
C LYS A 106 -11.00 4.41 -11.07
N ALA A 107 -11.24 5.65 -11.49
CA ALA A 107 -10.21 6.53 -12.06
C ALA A 107 -9.11 6.82 -11.03
N ALA A 108 -9.45 7.14 -9.78
CA ALA A 108 -8.48 7.36 -8.70
C ALA A 108 -7.62 6.11 -8.42
N ARG A 109 -8.25 4.91 -8.41
CA ARG A 109 -7.52 3.65 -8.27
C ARG A 109 -6.53 3.44 -9.42
N LEU A 110 -6.92 3.69 -10.66
CA LEU A 110 -6.03 3.55 -11.83
C LEU A 110 -4.88 4.56 -11.78
N ALA A 111 -5.14 5.81 -11.43
CA ALA A 111 -4.10 6.81 -11.26
C ALA A 111 -3.08 6.40 -10.19
N ALA A 112 -3.53 5.85 -9.07
CA ALA A 112 -2.64 5.32 -8.04
C ALA A 112 -1.86 4.07 -8.50
N LEU A 113 -2.45 3.17 -9.29
CA LEU A 113 -1.73 2.05 -9.92
C LEU A 113 -0.60 2.54 -10.83
N ASN A 114 -0.85 3.59 -11.63
CA ASN A 114 0.17 4.24 -12.43
C ASN A 114 1.30 4.80 -11.57
N GLY A 115 0.97 5.42 -10.43
CA GLY A 115 1.95 5.89 -9.46
C GLY A 115 2.80 4.74 -8.90
N LEU A 116 2.19 3.63 -8.49
CA LEU A 116 2.93 2.45 -8.00
C LEU A 116 3.85 1.85 -9.09
N ALA A 117 3.43 1.87 -10.35
CA ALA A 117 4.26 1.42 -11.47
C ALA A 117 5.52 2.31 -11.63
N VAL A 118 5.37 3.64 -11.48
CA VAL A 118 6.52 4.59 -11.48
C VAL A 118 7.44 4.32 -10.30
N VAL A 119 6.90 4.12 -9.08
CA VAL A 119 7.69 3.80 -7.89
C VAL A 119 8.49 2.52 -8.10
N ARG A 120 7.84 1.44 -8.59
CA ARG A 120 8.53 0.17 -8.88
C ARG A 120 9.63 0.35 -9.93
N LYS A 121 9.38 1.11 -11.01
CA LYS A 121 10.38 1.43 -12.03
C LYS A 121 11.58 2.16 -11.43
N HIS A 122 11.34 3.14 -10.54
CA HIS A 122 12.39 3.96 -9.94
C HIS A 122 13.23 3.18 -8.91
N LEU A 123 12.57 2.42 -8.04
CA LEU A 123 13.22 1.70 -6.93
C LEU A 123 13.65 0.27 -7.26
N GLY A 124 13.08 -0.33 -8.31
CA GLY A 124 13.23 -1.74 -8.65
C GLY A 124 12.30 -2.69 -7.88
N SER A 125 11.74 -2.26 -6.74
CA SER A 125 10.75 -3.01 -5.94
C SER A 125 9.95 -2.05 -5.06
N LEU A 126 8.64 -2.32 -4.86
CA LEU A 126 7.81 -1.61 -3.89
C LEU A 126 8.18 -1.94 -2.44
N ASP A 127 8.90 -3.03 -2.18
CA ASP A 127 9.34 -3.40 -0.83
C ASP A 127 10.34 -2.40 -0.24
N LYS A 128 10.94 -1.55 -1.07
CA LYS A 128 11.79 -0.43 -0.64
C LYS A 128 11.02 0.76 -0.09
N VAL A 129 9.69 0.78 -0.23
CA VAL A 129 8.84 1.81 0.37
C VAL A 129 8.66 1.50 1.85
N THR A 130 9.12 2.41 2.70
CA THR A 130 8.97 2.29 4.16
C THR A 130 7.66 2.89 4.64
N ARG A 131 7.15 3.92 3.94
CA ARG A 131 5.89 4.61 4.26
C ARG A 131 5.31 5.33 3.06
N VAL A 132 3.99 5.36 2.95
CA VAL A 132 3.29 6.35 2.12
C VAL A 132 3.11 7.61 2.96
N VAL A 133 3.80 8.69 2.61
CA VAL A 133 3.81 9.92 3.43
C VAL A 133 2.55 10.73 3.18
N ARG A 134 2.22 10.95 1.91
CA ARG A 134 1.11 11.81 1.52
C ARG A 134 0.44 11.31 0.24
N ILE A 135 -0.88 11.47 0.20
CA ILE A 135 -1.69 11.42 -1.02
C ILE A 135 -2.46 12.72 -1.18
N GLY A 136 -2.31 13.36 -2.32
CA GLY A 136 -3.14 14.47 -2.79
C GLY A 136 -4.07 13.98 -3.91
N VAL A 137 -5.36 14.30 -3.85
CA VAL A 137 -6.31 13.91 -4.88
C VAL A 137 -7.10 15.14 -5.34
N SER A 138 -6.90 15.52 -6.59
CA SER A 138 -7.70 16.53 -7.27
C SER A 138 -8.82 15.83 -8.06
N VAL A 139 -10.06 16.28 -7.87
CA VAL A 139 -11.24 15.71 -8.53
C VAL A 139 -11.91 16.80 -9.36
N ALA A 140 -11.94 16.63 -10.69
CA ALA A 140 -12.70 17.52 -11.57
C ALA A 140 -14.19 17.29 -11.32
N THR A 141 -14.89 18.34 -10.85
CA THR A 141 -16.30 18.26 -10.46
C THR A 141 -17.16 19.24 -11.23
N SER A 142 -18.46 18.95 -11.31
CA SER A 142 -19.48 19.84 -11.86
C SER A 142 -20.53 20.12 -10.80
N GLY A 143 -20.86 21.41 -10.61
CA GLY A 143 -21.86 21.83 -9.60
C GLY A 143 -21.37 21.63 -8.17
N ASP A 144 -22.31 21.47 -7.24
CA ASP A 144 -22.06 21.29 -5.80
C ASP A 144 -21.85 19.80 -5.46
N VAL A 145 -20.79 19.22 -5.97
CA VAL A 145 -20.36 17.86 -5.63
C VAL A 145 -19.60 17.90 -4.31
N ARG A 146 -19.99 17.05 -3.34
CA ARG A 146 -19.36 16.96 -2.00
C ARG A 146 -18.80 15.57 -1.72
N ASN A 147 -18.76 14.72 -2.73
CA ASN A 147 -18.35 13.31 -2.63
C ASN A 147 -16.89 13.08 -3.07
N GLN A 148 -16.06 14.14 -3.14
CA GLN A 148 -14.64 14.01 -3.48
C GLN A 148 -13.90 13.04 -2.55
N PRO A 149 -14.16 12.98 -1.22
CA PRO A 149 -13.52 11.99 -0.35
C PRO A 149 -13.78 10.55 -0.79
N GLN A 150 -15.03 10.22 -1.20
CA GLN A 150 -15.38 8.88 -1.69
C GLN A 150 -14.69 8.53 -3.01
N VAL A 151 -14.46 9.52 -3.89
CA VAL A 151 -13.65 9.34 -5.09
C VAL A 151 -12.21 9.01 -4.71
N ALA A 152 -11.62 9.77 -3.80
CA ALA A 152 -10.25 9.58 -3.32
C ALA A 152 -10.03 8.23 -2.62
N ASP A 153 -11.09 7.63 -2.04
CA ASP A 153 -11.00 6.31 -1.41
C ASP A 153 -10.51 5.24 -2.39
N GLY A 154 -10.81 5.37 -3.69
CA GLY A 154 -10.31 4.43 -4.70
C GLY A 154 -8.77 4.31 -4.73
N ALA A 155 -8.08 5.44 -4.54
CA ALA A 155 -6.61 5.45 -4.44
C ALA A 155 -6.13 5.05 -3.02
N SER A 156 -6.79 5.56 -1.97
CA SER A 156 -6.40 5.29 -0.58
C SER A 156 -6.50 3.81 -0.22
N GLU A 157 -7.57 3.14 -0.64
CA GLU A 157 -7.76 1.70 -0.39
C GLU A 157 -6.71 0.86 -1.12
N LEU A 158 -6.36 1.20 -2.36
CA LEU A 158 -5.27 0.52 -3.06
C LEU A 158 -3.95 0.63 -2.28
N LEU A 159 -3.61 1.83 -1.78
CA LEU A 159 -2.39 2.02 -0.99
C LEU A 159 -2.42 1.23 0.32
N GLN A 160 -3.58 1.18 0.98
CA GLN A 160 -3.78 0.37 2.17
C GLN A 160 -3.67 -1.13 1.88
N ASP A 161 -4.25 -1.60 0.78
CA ASP A 161 -4.17 -2.99 0.33
C ASP A 161 -2.71 -3.42 0.11
N VAL A 162 -1.91 -2.54 -0.53
CA VAL A 162 -0.52 -2.83 -0.91
C VAL A 162 0.46 -2.66 0.26
N PHE A 163 0.32 -1.60 1.05
CA PHE A 163 1.32 -1.25 2.08
C PHE A 163 0.89 -1.56 3.52
N GLY A 164 -0.40 -1.85 3.74
CA GLY A 164 -0.97 -2.08 5.07
C GLY A 164 -1.52 -0.80 5.71
N GLN A 165 -2.47 -1.00 6.62
CA GLN A 165 -3.20 0.10 7.28
C GLN A 165 -2.27 0.98 8.14
N GLU A 166 -1.24 0.40 8.73
CA GLU A 166 -0.25 1.09 9.56
C GLU A 166 0.63 2.08 8.77
N ARG A 167 0.63 1.97 7.43
CA ARG A 167 1.37 2.86 6.51
C ARG A 167 0.47 3.82 5.75
N ASN A 168 -0.79 3.99 6.19
CA ASN A 168 -1.73 4.92 5.58
C ASN A 168 -1.17 6.36 5.60
N PRO A 169 -1.24 7.06 4.46
CA PRO A 169 -0.76 8.44 4.33
C PRO A 169 -1.68 9.46 4.98
N CYS A 170 -1.15 10.66 5.25
CA CYS A 170 -2.01 11.81 5.34
C CYS A 170 -2.62 12.12 3.97
N ARG A 171 -3.89 12.56 3.93
CA ARG A 171 -4.64 12.78 2.70
C ARG A 171 -5.18 14.20 2.57
N LEU A 172 -5.04 14.76 1.36
CA LEU A 172 -5.66 16.00 0.96
C LEU A 172 -6.53 15.77 -0.27
N VAL A 173 -7.75 16.29 -0.29
CA VAL A 173 -8.68 16.15 -1.41
C VAL A 173 -9.25 17.50 -1.78
N PHE A 174 -9.23 17.83 -3.08
CA PHE A 174 -9.81 19.04 -3.64
C PHE A 174 -10.80 18.73 -4.77
N GLY A 175 -11.87 19.53 -4.85
CA GLY A 175 -12.64 19.69 -6.08
C GLY A 175 -12.00 20.77 -6.94
N VAL A 176 -11.82 20.50 -8.23
CA VAL A 176 -11.25 21.41 -9.21
C VAL A 176 -12.15 21.52 -10.45
N ALA A 177 -11.97 22.59 -11.23
CA ALA A 177 -12.83 22.83 -12.40
C ALA A 177 -12.51 21.89 -13.57
N SER A 178 -11.25 21.56 -13.79
CA SER A 178 -10.76 20.70 -14.87
C SER A 178 -9.37 20.14 -14.53
N LEU A 179 -9.02 19.05 -15.20
CA LEU A 179 -7.70 18.40 -15.11
C LEU A 179 -7.16 18.10 -16.52
N PRO A 180 -5.85 17.82 -16.64
CA PRO A 180 -5.24 17.48 -17.92
C PRO A 180 -5.98 16.35 -18.64
N LEU A 181 -6.01 16.39 -19.96
CA LEU A 181 -6.68 15.41 -20.83
C LEU A 181 -8.20 15.25 -20.55
N GLY A 182 -8.80 16.18 -19.79
CA GLY A 182 -10.21 16.06 -19.37
C GLY A 182 -10.46 14.93 -18.37
N THR A 183 -9.44 14.44 -17.69
CA THR A 183 -9.56 13.35 -16.70
C THR A 183 -10.34 13.81 -15.46
N PRO A 184 -11.10 12.89 -14.81
CA PRO A 184 -11.85 13.23 -13.60
C PRO A 184 -10.99 13.33 -12.34
N VAL A 185 -9.78 12.77 -12.36
CA VAL A 185 -8.93 12.67 -11.17
C VAL A 185 -7.47 12.83 -11.56
N GLU A 186 -6.71 13.49 -10.68
CA GLU A 186 -5.24 13.49 -10.66
C GLU A 186 -4.77 13.20 -9.25
N VAL A 187 -3.78 12.29 -9.11
CA VAL A 187 -3.27 11.84 -7.82
C VAL A 187 -1.80 12.19 -7.68
N GLU A 188 -1.44 12.93 -6.63
CA GLU A 188 -0.08 13.22 -6.19
C GLU A 188 0.32 12.27 -5.06
N LEU A 189 1.54 11.75 -5.10
CA LEU A 189 2.05 10.80 -4.11
C LEU A 189 3.46 11.17 -3.64
N ILE A 190 3.68 11.05 -2.33
CA ILE A 190 5.00 11.18 -1.70
C ILE A 190 5.24 9.94 -0.87
N PHE A 191 6.38 9.30 -1.09
CA PHE A 191 6.80 8.10 -0.36
C PHE A 191 8.08 8.37 0.44
N GLU A 192 8.19 7.70 1.58
CA GLU A 192 9.46 7.48 2.25
C GLU A 192 10.00 6.13 1.79
N VAL A 193 11.29 6.09 1.45
CA VAL A 193 11.94 4.91 0.90
C VAL A 193 13.16 4.53 1.73
N ALA A 194 13.53 3.27 1.71
CA ALA A 194 14.77 2.82 2.36
C ALA A 194 15.95 3.63 1.80
N GLY A 195 16.81 4.12 2.70
CA GLY A 195 18.02 4.83 2.34
C GLY A 195 18.89 3.97 1.42
N GLY A 196 19.39 4.57 0.34
CA GLY A 196 20.38 3.94 -0.52
C GLY A 196 21.76 3.96 0.12
#